data_bab4921c3c25411e05c22faa5abc4bed
#
_entry.id   bab4921c3c25411e05c22faa5abc4bed
#
_cell.length_a   1.000
_cell.length_b   1.000
_cell.length_c   1.000
_cell.angle_alpha   90.00
_cell.angle_beta   90.00
_cell.angle_gamma   90.00
#
_symmetry.space_group_name_H-M   'P 1'
#
loop_
_entity.id
_entity.type
_entity.pdbx_description
1 polymer ?
#
loop_
_entity_poly.entity_id
_entity_poly.type
_entity_poly.pdbx_seq_one_letter_code
_entity_poly.pdbx_strand_id
1 'polypeptide(L)'
;MVRLGVKAGRLNATAVGASVDTLMGKLNLKAEDGISLSNAAVVLFAKDTHNYPQLMIRMARFEGVNKNVFRDNQRVCGNLFDLLDAGMAFAFKHLNIRGKVIGLQREDKLEIPEEALREGLINALCHRTYDSSSGTVSLAIYDDRVEIENPGRLPNALSVESMKEPHDSFPTNLNIANVLFKTKYLDSWGSGVQRMVDACKNNGQREPEYQLRPGSVVVVFYRNHDTQNDTQNDTQNDTQGMTERQTLILKYVLGNNALSTAELARLLGVSVITIKRELKTLGFHWEGAVKAGHWVKK
;
A
#
# COMPACT_ATOMS: atom_id res chain seq x y z
N MET A 1 -0.71 2.27 -25.72
CA MET A 1 -1.14 0.89 -25.38
C MET A 1 -0.86 -0.08 -26.51
N VAL A 2 -1.48 0.03 -27.71
CA VAL A 2 -1.27 -0.90 -28.84
C VAL A 2 0.21 -1.06 -29.17
N ARG A 3 0.97 0.05 -29.26
CA ARG A 3 2.43 0.02 -29.49
C ARG A 3 3.20 -0.76 -28.42
N LEU A 4 2.80 -0.65 -27.15
CA LEU A 4 3.40 -1.41 -26.06
C LEU A 4 3.13 -2.91 -26.20
N GLY A 5 1.89 -3.28 -26.57
CA GLY A 5 1.52 -4.67 -26.80
C GLY A 5 2.27 -5.30 -27.98
N VAL A 6 2.46 -4.53 -29.07
CA VAL A 6 3.26 -4.98 -30.21
C VAL A 6 4.73 -5.12 -29.84
N LYS A 7 5.32 -4.15 -29.14
CA LYS A 7 6.71 -4.22 -28.64
C LYS A 7 6.92 -5.41 -27.70
N ALA A 8 5.91 -5.79 -26.95
CA ALA A 8 5.94 -6.96 -26.05
C ALA A 8 5.66 -8.31 -26.75
N GLY A 9 5.42 -8.32 -28.06
CA GLY A 9 5.04 -9.53 -28.82
C GLY A 9 3.66 -10.09 -28.50
N ARG A 10 2.85 -9.33 -27.76
CA ARG A 10 1.49 -9.75 -27.32
C ARG A 10 0.36 -9.29 -28.28
N LEU A 11 0.68 -8.38 -29.19
CA LEU A 11 -0.16 -7.93 -30.30
C LEU A 11 0.61 -8.00 -31.62
N ASN A 12 -0.12 -8.32 -32.70
CA ASN A 12 0.47 -8.33 -34.03
C ASN A 12 0.84 -6.89 -34.47
N ALA A 13 1.92 -6.74 -35.19
CA ALA A 13 2.40 -5.44 -35.71
C ALA A 13 1.32 -4.69 -36.52
N THR A 14 0.44 -5.41 -37.23
CA THR A 14 -0.69 -4.84 -37.96
C THR A 14 -1.71 -4.10 -37.09
N ALA A 15 -1.66 -4.31 -35.76
CA ALA A 15 -2.54 -3.60 -34.84
C ALA A 15 -2.24 -2.10 -34.75
N VAL A 16 -0.99 -1.66 -35.02
CA VAL A 16 -0.61 -0.24 -34.92
C VAL A 16 -1.31 0.63 -35.96
N GLY A 17 -1.61 0.08 -37.15
CA GLY A 17 -2.31 0.79 -38.23
C GLY A 17 -3.79 0.43 -38.36
N ALA A 18 -4.33 -0.42 -37.49
CA ALA A 18 -5.72 -0.84 -37.56
C ALA A 18 -6.67 0.28 -37.10
N SER A 19 -7.88 0.30 -37.70
CA SER A 19 -8.95 1.20 -37.24
C SER A 19 -9.35 0.88 -35.79
N VAL A 20 -9.88 1.87 -35.07
CA VAL A 20 -10.39 1.69 -33.71
C VAL A 20 -11.42 0.57 -33.67
N ASP A 21 -12.35 0.54 -34.64
CA ASP A 21 -13.37 -0.49 -34.74
C ASP A 21 -12.78 -1.91 -34.87
N THR A 22 -11.79 -2.08 -35.72
CA THR A 22 -11.04 -3.34 -35.87
C THR A 22 -10.33 -3.75 -34.57
N LEU A 23 -9.73 -2.76 -33.86
CA LEU A 23 -9.06 -3.01 -32.58
C LEU A 23 -10.05 -3.45 -31.51
N MET A 24 -11.21 -2.79 -31.41
CA MET A 24 -12.27 -3.17 -30.45
C MET A 24 -12.72 -4.62 -30.68
N GLY A 25 -12.91 -5.02 -31.93
CA GLY A 25 -13.23 -6.43 -32.28
C GLY A 25 -12.10 -7.40 -31.87
N LYS A 26 -10.84 -7.12 -32.25
CA LYS A 26 -9.69 -7.97 -31.90
C LYS A 26 -9.41 -8.09 -30.41
N LEU A 27 -9.82 -7.09 -29.64
CA LEU A 27 -9.66 -7.06 -28.17
C LEU A 27 -10.88 -7.63 -27.43
N ASN A 28 -11.90 -8.13 -28.13
CA ASN A 28 -13.16 -8.63 -27.56
C ASN A 28 -13.91 -7.54 -26.75
N LEU A 29 -13.91 -6.32 -27.26
CA LEU A 29 -14.51 -5.16 -26.61
C LEU A 29 -15.81 -4.70 -27.28
N LYS A 30 -16.31 -5.43 -28.26
CA LYS A 30 -17.64 -5.25 -28.82
C LYS A 30 -18.68 -6.06 -28.04
N ALA A 31 -19.91 -5.57 -28.01
CA ALA A 31 -21.05 -6.31 -27.48
C ALA A 31 -21.45 -7.45 -28.44
N GLU A 32 -22.43 -8.26 -28.05
CA GLU A 32 -22.91 -9.41 -28.84
C GLU A 32 -23.48 -9.03 -30.22
N ASP A 33 -23.96 -7.79 -30.35
CA ASP A 33 -24.44 -7.25 -31.64
C ASP A 33 -23.31 -6.98 -32.65
N GLY A 34 -22.04 -7.08 -32.22
CA GLY A 34 -20.86 -6.80 -33.03
C GLY A 34 -20.67 -5.33 -33.40
N ILE A 35 -21.56 -4.43 -33.00
CA ILE A 35 -21.61 -3.00 -33.32
C ILE A 35 -21.31 -2.14 -32.09
N SER A 36 -22.08 -2.32 -31.02
CA SER A 36 -21.94 -1.57 -29.76
C SER A 36 -20.69 -1.94 -29.03
N LEU A 37 -20.22 -1.04 -28.18
CA LEU A 37 -19.08 -1.30 -27.29
C LEU A 37 -19.56 -2.01 -26.02
N SER A 38 -18.80 -2.98 -25.56
CA SER A 38 -19.04 -3.67 -24.30
C SER A 38 -18.74 -2.77 -23.09
N ASN A 39 -19.29 -3.11 -21.91
CA ASN A 39 -18.95 -2.42 -20.66
C ASN A 39 -17.43 -2.42 -20.37
N ALA A 40 -16.73 -3.48 -20.76
CA ALA A 40 -15.26 -3.53 -20.63
C ALA A 40 -14.55 -2.43 -21.46
N ALA A 41 -15.08 -2.11 -22.67
CA ALA A 41 -14.54 -1.01 -23.46
C ALA A 41 -14.76 0.35 -22.76
N VAL A 42 -15.90 0.54 -22.12
CA VAL A 42 -16.21 1.75 -21.34
C VAL A 42 -15.25 1.87 -20.17
N VAL A 43 -15.08 0.82 -19.37
CA VAL A 43 -14.16 0.79 -18.23
C VAL A 43 -12.73 1.14 -18.66
N LEU A 44 -12.28 0.61 -19.79
CA LEU A 44 -10.91 0.77 -20.25
C LEU A 44 -10.64 2.11 -20.95
N PHE A 45 -11.63 2.67 -21.67
CA PHE A 45 -11.34 3.71 -22.65
C PHE A 45 -12.33 4.87 -22.70
N ALA A 46 -13.39 4.89 -21.88
CA ALA A 46 -14.30 6.02 -21.87
C ALA A 46 -13.56 7.31 -21.52
N LYS A 47 -13.78 8.36 -22.31
CA LYS A 47 -13.28 9.70 -22.03
C LYS A 47 -14.23 10.45 -21.10
N ASP A 48 -15.53 10.22 -21.24
CA ASP A 48 -16.56 10.74 -20.36
C ASP A 48 -17.12 9.59 -19.51
N THR A 49 -16.98 9.70 -18.22
CA THR A 49 -17.42 8.71 -17.24
C THR A 49 -18.55 9.21 -16.34
N HIS A 50 -19.14 10.37 -16.66
CA HIS A 50 -20.18 11.03 -15.86
C HIS A 50 -21.38 10.09 -15.56
N ASN A 51 -21.78 9.24 -16.51
CA ASN A 51 -22.89 8.30 -16.34
C ASN A 51 -22.48 6.98 -15.65
N TYR A 52 -21.23 6.85 -15.23
CA TYR A 52 -20.67 5.63 -14.66
C TYR A 52 -20.07 5.91 -13.28
N PRO A 53 -20.89 6.06 -12.22
CA PRO A 53 -20.41 6.41 -10.88
C PRO A 53 -19.46 5.34 -10.29
N GLN A 54 -19.49 4.13 -10.82
CA GLN A 54 -18.56 3.07 -10.47
C GLN A 54 -17.14 3.28 -11.02
N LEU A 55 -16.95 4.15 -12.02
CA LEU A 55 -15.64 4.49 -12.57
C LEU A 55 -15.01 5.64 -11.76
N MET A 56 -14.76 5.35 -10.49
CA MET A 56 -14.18 6.29 -9.54
C MET A 56 -13.21 5.56 -8.60
N ILE A 57 -12.17 6.26 -8.19
CA ILE A 57 -11.32 5.90 -7.06
C ILE A 57 -11.46 6.93 -5.94
N ARG A 58 -11.58 6.47 -4.69
CA ARG A 58 -11.50 7.31 -3.50
C ARG A 58 -10.13 7.14 -2.86
N MET A 59 -9.48 8.23 -2.56
CA MET A 59 -8.14 8.22 -1.97
C MET A 59 -8.14 9.09 -0.73
N ALA A 60 -7.54 8.59 0.36
CA ALA A 60 -7.45 9.34 1.60
C ALA A 60 -6.11 9.11 2.29
N ARG A 61 -5.51 10.18 2.83
CA ARG A 61 -4.41 10.15 3.79
C ARG A 61 -4.98 10.48 5.16
N PHE A 62 -4.97 9.50 6.04
CA PHE A 62 -5.43 9.65 7.42
C PHE A 62 -4.28 10.01 8.34
N GLU A 63 -4.56 10.72 9.41
CA GLU A 63 -3.68 10.91 10.54
C GLU A 63 -3.87 9.77 11.54
N GLY A 64 -2.76 9.18 12.01
CA GLY A 64 -2.81 8.00 12.86
C GLY A 64 -3.23 6.73 12.12
N VAL A 65 -3.81 5.79 12.86
CA VAL A 65 -4.17 4.44 12.38
C VAL A 65 -5.67 4.26 12.14
N ASN A 66 -6.45 5.34 12.28
CA ASN A 66 -7.91 5.36 12.20
C ASN A 66 -8.40 6.27 11.06
N LYS A 67 -9.67 6.08 10.64
CA LYS A 67 -10.35 6.92 9.64
C LYS A 67 -10.94 8.22 10.20
N ASN A 68 -10.46 8.70 11.35
CA ASN A 68 -11.09 9.82 12.07
C ASN A 68 -10.69 11.19 11.52
N VAL A 69 -9.43 11.37 11.16
CA VAL A 69 -8.89 12.66 10.71
C VAL A 69 -8.25 12.50 9.34
N PHE A 70 -8.68 13.31 8.38
CA PHE A 70 -8.09 13.37 7.05
C PHE A 70 -7.00 14.43 6.99
N ARG A 71 -5.84 14.08 6.43
CA ARG A 71 -4.83 15.05 5.94
C ARG A 71 -5.06 15.41 4.48
N ASP A 72 -5.58 14.47 3.70
CA ASP A 72 -5.96 14.68 2.30
C ASP A 72 -7.07 13.69 1.93
N ASN A 73 -8.00 14.13 1.09
CA ASN A 73 -9.10 13.30 0.62
C ASN A 73 -9.46 13.70 -0.81
N GLN A 74 -9.35 12.75 -1.74
CA GLN A 74 -9.58 12.98 -3.14
C GLN A 74 -10.53 11.93 -3.72
N ARG A 75 -11.30 12.34 -4.72
CA ARG A 75 -12.12 11.46 -5.55
C ARG A 75 -11.83 11.80 -7.00
N VAL A 76 -11.46 10.78 -7.77
CA VAL A 76 -11.17 10.92 -9.20
C VAL A 76 -12.07 9.98 -9.98
N CYS A 77 -12.75 10.53 -10.99
CA CYS A 77 -13.53 9.77 -11.96
C CYS A 77 -12.72 9.66 -13.26
N GLY A 78 -12.79 8.54 -13.94
CA GLY A 78 -12.07 8.31 -15.17
C GLY A 78 -12.12 6.85 -15.60
N ASN A 79 -11.53 6.53 -16.74
CA ASN A 79 -11.33 5.16 -17.15
C ASN A 79 -10.26 4.46 -16.28
N LEU A 80 -10.10 3.15 -16.45
CA LEU A 80 -9.21 2.34 -15.62
C LEU A 80 -7.79 2.90 -15.52
N PHE A 81 -7.25 3.44 -16.61
CA PHE A 81 -5.88 3.98 -16.63
C PHE A 81 -5.79 5.32 -15.91
N ASP A 82 -6.79 6.19 -16.08
CA ASP A 82 -6.88 7.45 -15.33
C ASP A 82 -6.95 7.20 -13.83
N LEU A 83 -7.72 6.17 -13.41
CA LEU A 83 -7.84 5.78 -12.01
C LEU A 83 -6.55 5.19 -11.45
N LEU A 84 -5.84 4.37 -12.26
CA LEU A 84 -4.54 3.83 -11.89
C LEU A 84 -3.50 4.93 -11.69
N ASP A 85 -3.42 5.84 -12.66
CA ASP A 85 -2.46 6.95 -12.61
C ASP A 85 -2.75 7.88 -11.43
N ALA A 86 -4.03 8.17 -11.15
CA ALA A 86 -4.44 8.95 -9.98
C ALA A 86 -4.05 8.26 -8.66
N GLY A 87 -4.29 6.95 -8.55
CA GLY A 87 -3.91 6.15 -7.37
C GLY A 87 -2.41 6.15 -7.12
N MET A 88 -1.61 5.95 -8.19
CA MET A 88 -0.16 5.99 -8.09
C MET A 88 0.35 7.39 -7.73
N ALA A 89 -0.17 8.45 -8.37
CA ALA A 89 0.20 9.82 -8.04
C ALA A 89 -0.11 10.19 -6.59
N PHE A 90 -1.27 9.74 -6.07
CA PHE A 90 -1.63 9.93 -4.66
C PHE A 90 -0.69 9.19 -3.72
N ALA A 91 -0.32 7.94 -4.06
CA ALA A 91 0.67 7.18 -3.29
C ALA A 91 2.03 7.88 -3.26
N PHE A 92 2.53 8.34 -4.41
CA PHE A 92 3.79 9.10 -4.48
C PHE A 92 3.78 10.40 -3.68
N LYS A 93 2.63 11.07 -3.60
CA LYS A 93 2.47 12.31 -2.82
C LYS A 93 2.57 12.09 -1.31
N HIS A 94 2.11 10.93 -0.81
CA HIS A 94 1.88 10.71 0.62
C HIS A 94 2.75 9.63 1.26
N LEU A 95 3.49 8.86 0.47
CA LEU A 95 4.45 7.88 0.95
C LEU A 95 5.85 8.46 1.01
N ASN A 96 6.62 8.01 1.99
CA ASN A 96 8.00 8.46 2.16
C ASN A 96 8.90 7.91 1.05
N ILE A 97 9.82 8.76 0.57
CA ILE A 97 10.87 8.36 -0.36
C ILE A 97 12.15 8.18 0.45
N ARG A 98 12.73 6.99 0.38
CA ARG A 98 14.03 6.67 1.00
C ARG A 98 15.11 6.80 -0.04
N GLY A 99 16.08 7.66 0.21
CA GLY A 99 17.29 7.78 -0.60
C GLY A 99 18.42 6.91 -0.02
N LYS A 100 18.94 5.97 -0.81
CA LYS A 100 20.15 5.22 -0.49
C LYS A 100 21.25 5.58 -1.45
N VAL A 101 22.41 5.97 -0.92
CA VAL A 101 23.58 6.22 -1.75
C VAL A 101 24.28 4.89 -2.02
N ILE A 102 24.39 4.52 -3.30
CA ILE A 102 25.10 3.32 -3.77
C ILE A 102 26.26 3.80 -4.65
N GLY A 103 27.46 3.75 -4.12
CA GLY A 103 28.64 4.35 -4.78
C GLY A 103 28.50 5.87 -4.92
N LEU A 104 28.49 6.38 -6.15
CA LEU A 104 28.33 7.82 -6.46
C LEU A 104 26.88 8.20 -6.83
N GLN A 105 25.96 7.25 -6.86
CA GLN A 105 24.58 7.50 -7.25
C GLN A 105 23.64 7.36 -6.04
N ARG A 106 22.61 8.22 -6.00
CA ARG A 106 21.50 8.11 -5.06
C ARG A 106 20.37 7.38 -5.74
N GLU A 107 19.90 6.29 -5.15
CA GLU A 107 18.65 5.63 -5.52
C GLU A 107 17.56 6.06 -4.56
N ASP A 108 16.52 6.65 -5.11
CA ASP A 108 15.31 7.03 -4.37
C ASP A 108 14.26 5.92 -4.57
N LYS A 109 13.80 5.34 -3.47
CA LYS A 109 12.76 4.28 -3.47
C LYS A 109 11.60 4.69 -2.57
N LEU A 110 10.39 4.42 -3.01
CA LEU A 110 9.23 4.52 -2.13
C LEU A 110 9.35 3.55 -0.96
N GLU A 111 8.87 3.95 0.19
CA GLU A 111 8.82 3.08 1.37
C GLU A 111 8.03 1.79 1.10
N ILE A 112 6.96 1.84 0.29
CA ILE A 112 6.30 0.66 -0.28
C ILE A 112 6.68 0.58 -1.76
N PRO A 113 7.16 -0.58 -2.26
CA PRO A 113 7.61 -0.71 -3.64
C PRO A 113 6.54 -0.30 -4.65
N GLU A 114 6.94 0.51 -5.62
CA GLU A 114 6.06 1.01 -6.69
C GLU A 114 5.37 -0.14 -7.43
N GLU A 115 6.12 -1.20 -7.74
CA GLU A 115 5.58 -2.37 -8.42
C GLU A 115 4.51 -3.10 -7.60
N ALA A 116 4.65 -3.15 -6.26
CA ALA A 116 3.68 -3.77 -5.37
C ALA A 116 2.39 -2.94 -5.28
N LEU A 117 2.51 -1.61 -5.13
CA LEU A 117 1.38 -0.69 -5.13
C LEU A 117 0.62 -0.73 -6.46
N ARG A 118 1.36 -0.70 -7.57
CA ARG A 118 0.81 -0.75 -8.92
C ARG A 118 0.05 -2.05 -9.16
N GLU A 119 0.63 -3.19 -8.79
CA GLU A 119 -0.03 -4.50 -8.90
C GLU A 119 -1.30 -4.55 -8.06
N GLY A 120 -1.27 -4.07 -6.80
CA GLY A 120 -2.44 -3.99 -5.93
C GLY A 120 -3.56 -3.12 -6.51
N LEU A 121 -3.24 -1.95 -7.07
CA LEU A 121 -4.21 -1.05 -7.71
C LEU A 121 -4.79 -1.65 -9.00
N ILE A 122 -3.94 -2.23 -9.85
CA ILE A 122 -4.41 -2.89 -11.09
C ILE A 122 -5.34 -4.05 -10.76
N ASN A 123 -4.98 -4.89 -9.78
CA ASN A 123 -5.82 -6.00 -9.35
C ASN A 123 -7.15 -5.49 -8.79
N ALA A 124 -7.14 -4.45 -7.96
CA ALA A 124 -8.37 -3.85 -7.44
C ALA A 124 -9.28 -3.33 -8.56
N LEU A 125 -8.72 -2.65 -9.57
CA LEU A 125 -9.47 -2.13 -10.71
C LEU A 125 -9.91 -3.24 -11.68
N CYS A 126 -9.09 -4.26 -11.91
CA CYS A 126 -9.40 -5.37 -12.81
C CYS A 126 -10.47 -6.29 -12.25
N HIS A 127 -10.42 -6.59 -10.95
CA HIS A 127 -11.32 -7.57 -10.30
C HIS A 127 -12.53 -6.95 -9.62
N ARG A 128 -12.73 -5.64 -9.73
CA ARG A 128 -13.92 -4.97 -9.20
C ARG A 128 -15.21 -5.54 -9.81
N THR A 129 -16.26 -5.63 -8.99
CA THR A 129 -17.62 -5.95 -9.46
C THR A 129 -18.22 -4.70 -10.10
N TYR A 130 -18.24 -4.62 -11.45
CA TYR A 130 -18.69 -3.45 -12.21
C TYR A 130 -20.19 -3.41 -12.48
N ASP A 131 -20.92 -4.49 -12.28
CA ASP A 131 -22.38 -4.57 -12.41
C ASP A 131 -23.13 -3.85 -11.28
N SER A 132 -22.44 -3.56 -10.19
CA SER A 132 -22.96 -2.80 -9.06
C SER A 132 -22.38 -1.39 -9.04
N SER A 133 -23.23 -0.37 -8.88
CA SER A 133 -22.83 1.02 -8.65
C SER A 133 -22.41 1.25 -7.19
N SER A 134 -22.65 0.30 -6.29
CA SER A 134 -22.29 0.41 -4.88
C SER A 134 -20.81 0.16 -4.65
N GLY A 135 -20.20 1.04 -3.88
CA GLY A 135 -18.78 0.99 -3.55
C GLY A 135 -17.86 1.47 -4.69
N THR A 136 -16.70 1.91 -4.34
CA THR A 136 -15.64 2.34 -5.27
C THR A 136 -14.33 1.75 -4.82
N VAL A 137 -13.39 1.52 -5.73
CA VAL A 137 -12.01 1.21 -5.33
C VAL A 137 -11.51 2.33 -4.44
N SER A 138 -10.86 1.99 -3.35
CA SER A 138 -10.29 2.98 -2.45
C SER A 138 -8.83 2.71 -2.11
N LEU A 139 -8.05 3.78 -1.99
CA LEU A 139 -6.68 3.81 -1.52
C LEU A 139 -6.63 4.62 -0.23
N ALA A 140 -6.38 3.96 0.89
CA ALA A 140 -6.31 4.58 2.21
C ALA A 140 -4.89 4.46 2.75
N ILE A 141 -4.24 5.60 3.03
CA ILE A 141 -2.89 5.69 3.57
C ILE A 141 -3.01 6.13 5.03
N TYR A 142 -2.59 5.28 5.95
CA TYR A 142 -2.48 5.52 7.38
C TYR A 142 -1.01 5.75 7.77
N ASP A 143 -0.75 6.01 9.04
CA ASP A 143 0.63 6.15 9.51
C ASP A 143 1.38 4.81 9.53
N ASP A 144 0.66 3.71 9.77
CA ASP A 144 1.21 2.35 9.90
C ASP A 144 1.05 1.46 8.67
N ARG A 145 0.15 1.81 7.73
CA ARG A 145 -0.18 0.94 6.59
C ARG A 145 -0.82 1.68 5.42
N VAL A 146 -0.89 1.00 4.30
CA VAL A 146 -1.69 1.37 3.12
C VAL A 146 -2.70 0.27 2.85
N GLU A 147 -3.96 0.62 2.68
CA GLU A 147 -5.03 -0.30 2.29
C GLU A 147 -5.52 0.05 0.88
N ILE A 148 -5.57 -0.96 0.00
CA ILE A 148 -6.26 -0.87 -1.29
C ILE A 148 -7.48 -1.79 -1.21
N GLU A 149 -8.65 -1.21 -1.25
CA GLU A 149 -9.93 -1.92 -1.12
C GLU A 149 -10.65 -1.99 -2.46
N ASN A 150 -11.04 -3.20 -2.82
CA ASN A 150 -11.77 -3.52 -4.02
C ASN A 150 -13.18 -4.02 -3.67
N PRO A 151 -14.25 -3.32 -4.09
CA PRO A 151 -15.62 -3.85 -4.01
C PRO A 151 -15.77 -5.10 -4.87
N GLY A 152 -16.06 -6.23 -4.23
CA GLY A 152 -16.18 -7.52 -4.88
C GLY A 152 -15.90 -8.67 -3.93
N ARG A 153 -15.73 -9.85 -4.49
CA ARG A 153 -15.44 -11.10 -3.77
C ARG A 153 -14.29 -11.81 -4.45
N LEU A 154 -13.56 -12.64 -3.69
CA LEU A 154 -12.65 -13.59 -4.31
C LEU A 154 -13.46 -14.61 -5.13
N PRO A 155 -12.93 -15.06 -6.29
CA PRO A 155 -13.48 -16.22 -6.99
C PRO A 155 -13.58 -17.41 -6.04
N ASN A 156 -14.64 -18.24 -6.19
CA ASN A 156 -14.87 -19.40 -5.32
C ASN A 156 -13.72 -20.42 -5.32
N ALA A 157 -12.87 -20.40 -6.35
CA ALA A 157 -11.70 -21.26 -6.47
C ALA A 157 -10.50 -20.80 -5.62
N LEU A 158 -10.56 -19.59 -5.03
CA LEU A 158 -9.45 -19.00 -4.30
C LEU A 158 -9.84 -18.71 -2.84
N SER A 159 -8.89 -18.95 -1.95
CA SER A 159 -8.87 -18.43 -0.57
C SER A 159 -7.72 -17.44 -0.41
N VAL A 160 -7.70 -16.70 0.70
CA VAL A 160 -6.59 -15.78 1.02
C VAL A 160 -5.26 -16.53 1.08
N GLU A 161 -5.28 -17.75 1.63
CA GLU A 161 -4.11 -18.61 1.75
C GLU A 161 -3.64 -19.09 0.37
N SER A 162 -4.56 -19.61 -0.45
CA SER A 162 -4.24 -20.15 -1.78
C SER A 162 -3.79 -19.09 -2.78
N MET A 163 -4.10 -17.80 -2.55
CA MET A 163 -3.60 -16.72 -3.39
C MET A 163 -2.08 -16.54 -3.33
N LYS A 164 -1.43 -17.03 -2.27
CA LYS A 164 0.03 -16.97 -2.11
C LYS A 164 0.74 -18.17 -2.75
N GLU A 165 0.01 -19.22 -3.07
CA GLU A 165 0.51 -20.40 -3.74
C GLU A 165 0.39 -20.27 -5.27
N PRO A 166 1.13 -21.05 -6.05
CA PRO A 166 0.95 -21.08 -7.50
C PRO A 166 -0.49 -21.46 -7.87
N HIS A 167 -1.16 -20.59 -8.60
CA HIS A 167 -2.53 -20.81 -9.05
C HIS A 167 -2.74 -20.21 -10.45
N ASP A 168 -3.75 -20.72 -11.15
CA ASP A 168 -4.20 -20.12 -12.41
C ASP A 168 -4.85 -18.75 -12.16
N SER A 169 -4.86 -17.91 -13.20
CA SER A 169 -5.52 -16.60 -13.14
C SER A 169 -7.04 -16.77 -13.29
N PHE A 170 -7.81 -16.30 -12.32
CA PHE A 170 -9.26 -16.30 -12.30
C PHE A 170 -9.82 -14.86 -12.36
N PRO A 171 -9.74 -14.17 -13.51
CA PRO A 171 -10.16 -12.78 -13.57
C PRO A 171 -11.69 -12.65 -13.51
N THR A 172 -12.17 -11.79 -12.60
CA THR A 172 -13.60 -11.43 -12.51
C THR A 172 -14.08 -10.78 -13.81
N ASN A 173 -13.24 -9.98 -14.46
CA ASN A 173 -13.54 -9.27 -15.70
C ASN A 173 -12.57 -9.71 -16.81
N LEU A 174 -12.87 -10.84 -17.47
CA LEU A 174 -11.97 -11.47 -18.43
C LEU A 174 -11.54 -10.54 -19.56
N ASN A 175 -12.45 -9.75 -20.14
CA ASN A 175 -12.14 -8.84 -21.24
C ASN A 175 -11.20 -7.70 -20.80
N ILE A 176 -11.38 -7.18 -19.58
CA ILE A 176 -10.48 -6.19 -19.01
C ILE A 176 -9.10 -6.81 -18.78
N ALA A 177 -9.04 -7.98 -18.14
CA ALA A 177 -7.78 -8.69 -17.89
C ALA A 177 -7.02 -9.00 -19.18
N ASN A 178 -7.71 -9.45 -20.22
CA ASN A 178 -7.12 -9.72 -21.55
C ASN A 178 -6.47 -8.46 -22.16
N VAL A 179 -7.11 -7.31 -22.05
CA VAL A 179 -6.53 -6.05 -22.55
C VAL A 179 -5.32 -5.65 -21.72
N LEU A 180 -5.42 -5.72 -20.41
CA LEU A 180 -4.29 -5.42 -19.51
C LEU A 180 -3.11 -6.36 -19.76
N PHE A 181 -3.37 -7.66 -20.00
CA PHE A 181 -2.33 -8.61 -20.40
C PHE A 181 -1.72 -8.25 -21.76
N LYS A 182 -2.53 -8.04 -22.79
CA LYS A 182 -2.03 -7.69 -24.15
C LYS A 182 -1.24 -6.38 -24.16
N THR A 183 -1.50 -5.47 -23.25
CA THR A 183 -0.81 -4.18 -23.13
C THR A 183 0.29 -4.16 -22.07
N LYS A 184 0.65 -5.31 -21.51
CA LYS A 184 1.72 -5.50 -20.53
C LYS A 184 1.48 -4.84 -19.15
N TYR A 185 0.23 -4.58 -18.83
CA TYR A 185 -0.14 -4.10 -17.48
C TYR A 185 -0.29 -5.24 -16.48
N LEU A 186 -0.74 -6.42 -16.93
CA LEU A 186 -0.86 -7.66 -16.13
C LEU A 186 -0.10 -8.81 -16.78
N ASP A 187 0.24 -9.81 -15.98
CA ASP A 187 0.63 -11.13 -16.45
C ASP A 187 -0.53 -12.13 -16.31
N SER A 188 -0.51 -13.21 -17.09
CA SER A 188 -1.61 -14.17 -17.18
C SER A 188 -1.45 -15.40 -16.27
N TRP A 189 -0.36 -15.51 -15.53
CA TRP A 189 0.03 -16.74 -14.82
C TRP A 189 -0.27 -16.73 -13.31
N GLY A 190 -1.13 -15.84 -12.81
CA GLY A 190 -1.44 -15.75 -11.39
C GLY A 190 -0.28 -15.27 -10.48
N SER A 191 0.85 -14.88 -11.06
CA SER A 191 2.07 -14.53 -10.32
C SER A 191 2.06 -13.13 -9.69
N GLY A 192 0.99 -12.35 -9.84
CA GLY A 192 0.91 -10.95 -9.37
C GLY A 192 1.07 -10.82 -7.86
N VAL A 193 0.40 -11.69 -7.10
CA VAL A 193 0.49 -11.71 -5.63
C VAL A 193 1.90 -12.04 -5.17
N GLN A 194 2.53 -13.07 -5.79
CA GLN A 194 3.90 -13.45 -5.44
C GLN A 194 4.89 -12.32 -5.72
N ARG A 195 4.75 -11.60 -6.85
CA ARG A 195 5.59 -10.43 -7.15
C ARG A 195 5.43 -9.32 -6.12
N MET A 196 4.21 -9.04 -5.65
CA MET A 196 3.99 -8.07 -4.55
C MET A 196 4.71 -8.50 -3.27
N VAL A 197 4.63 -9.79 -2.91
CA VAL A 197 5.31 -10.36 -1.75
C VAL A 197 6.83 -10.22 -1.89
N ASP A 198 7.38 -10.63 -3.04
CA ASP A 198 8.82 -10.58 -3.30
C ASP A 198 9.35 -9.13 -3.32
N ALA A 199 8.60 -8.21 -3.93
CA ALA A 199 8.95 -6.79 -3.93
C ALA A 199 9.02 -6.22 -2.52
N CYS A 200 8.03 -6.50 -1.66
CA CYS A 200 8.01 -6.05 -0.28
C CYS A 200 9.16 -6.67 0.52
N LYS A 201 9.41 -7.97 0.39
CA LYS A 201 10.53 -8.65 1.06
C LYS A 201 11.89 -8.07 0.65
N ASN A 202 12.11 -7.87 -0.65
CA ASN A 202 13.34 -7.30 -1.18
C ASN A 202 13.57 -5.85 -0.74
N ASN A 203 12.49 -5.13 -0.39
CA ASN A 203 12.54 -3.78 0.18
C ASN A 203 12.63 -3.77 1.73
N GLY A 204 12.76 -4.94 2.35
CA GLY A 204 12.85 -5.08 3.81
C GLY A 204 11.54 -4.82 4.56
N GLN A 205 10.41 -5.03 3.89
CA GLN A 205 9.08 -4.85 4.46
C GLN A 205 8.41 -6.19 4.78
N ARG A 206 7.42 -6.11 5.65
CA ARG A 206 6.48 -7.21 5.89
C ARG A 206 5.72 -7.52 4.61
N GLU A 207 5.41 -8.80 4.41
CA GLU A 207 4.56 -9.25 3.31
C GLU A 207 3.19 -8.55 3.34
N PRO A 208 2.61 -8.22 2.17
CA PRO A 208 1.25 -7.72 2.12
C PRO A 208 0.26 -8.78 2.57
N GLU A 209 -0.81 -8.35 3.21
CA GLU A 209 -1.89 -9.20 3.68
C GLU A 209 -3.17 -8.94 2.91
N TYR A 210 -3.91 -10.01 2.60
CA TYR A 210 -5.26 -9.91 2.08
C TYR A 210 -6.27 -10.10 3.20
N GLN A 211 -7.29 -9.25 3.23
CA GLN A 211 -8.39 -9.30 4.17
C GLN A 211 -9.71 -9.33 3.42
N LEU A 212 -10.60 -10.24 3.82
CA LEU A 212 -11.97 -10.26 3.31
C LEU A 212 -12.84 -9.43 4.26
N ARG A 213 -13.53 -8.44 3.71
CA ARG A 213 -14.53 -7.63 4.41
C ARG A 213 -15.90 -7.86 3.79
N PRO A 214 -16.99 -7.55 4.49
CA PRO A 214 -18.33 -7.67 3.90
C PRO A 214 -18.44 -6.89 2.57
N GLY A 215 -18.46 -7.61 1.44
CA GLY A 215 -18.60 -7.04 0.10
C GLY A 215 -17.33 -6.48 -0.52
N SER A 216 -16.16 -6.68 0.08
CA SER A 216 -14.88 -6.21 -0.47
C SER A 216 -13.70 -7.12 -0.15
N VAL A 217 -12.66 -6.99 -0.97
CA VAL A 217 -11.34 -7.58 -0.76
C VAL A 217 -10.35 -6.43 -0.54
N VAL A 218 -9.51 -6.54 0.48
CA VAL A 218 -8.53 -5.51 0.83
C VAL A 218 -7.13 -6.10 0.79
N VAL A 219 -6.20 -5.44 0.12
CA VAL A 219 -4.77 -5.69 0.28
C VAL A 219 -4.17 -4.63 1.20
N VAL A 220 -3.40 -5.07 2.19
CA VAL A 220 -2.78 -4.24 3.21
C VAL A 220 -1.27 -4.32 3.06
N PHE A 221 -0.63 -3.17 2.84
CA PHE A 221 0.82 -3.01 2.86
C PHE A 221 1.21 -2.30 4.14
N TYR A 222 2.11 -2.89 4.92
CA TYR A 222 2.59 -2.29 6.17
C TYR A 222 3.72 -1.32 5.92
N ARG A 223 3.64 -0.15 6.54
CA ARG A 223 4.69 0.85 6.50
C ARG A 223 5.72 0.53 7.57
N ASN A 224 6.99 0.59 7.22
CA ASN A 224 8.04 0.55 8.23
C ASN A 224 8.08 1.93 8.91
N HIS A 225 7.76 2.00 10.19
CA HIS A 225 8.08 3.17 10.97
C HIS A 225 9.61 3.30 11.03
N ASP A 226 10.17 4.26 10.29
CA ASP A 226 11.53 4.68 10.54
C ASP A 226 11.55 5.36 11.91
N THR A 227 12.19 4.70 12.88
CA THR A 227 12.49 5.25 14.20
C THR A 227 13.50 6.42 14.15
N GLN A 228 13.63 7.09 13.01
CA GLN A 228 14.56 8.20 12.82
C GLN A 228 13.87 9.44 12.24
N ASN A 229 12.81 9.97 12.85
CA ASN A 229 12.42 11.39 12.76
C ASN A 229 11.09 11.69 13.47
N ASP A 230 10.87 11.15 14.66
CA ASP A 230 9.83 11.69 15.53
C ASP A 230 10.43 12.69 16.52
N THR A 231 10.79 13.86 16.00
CA THR A 231 10.88 15.07 16.76
C THR A 231 9.71 15.95 16.37
N GLN A 232 8.51 15.66 16.89
CA GLN A 232 7.45 16.56 17.32
C GLN A 232 6.06 15.90 17.27
N ASN A 233 5.40 15.94 18.43
CA ASN A 233 4.00 15.64 18.70
C ASN A 233 3.61 14.19 19.00
N ASP A 234 4.06 13.68 20.17
CA ASP A 234 3.26 12.74 20.95
C ASP A 234 2.67 13.46 22.16
N THR A 235 1.43 13.86 22.03
CA THR A 235 0.58 14.11 23.20
C THR A 235 -0.69 13.24 23.03
N GLN A 236 -0.80 12.29 23.96
CA GLN A 236 -1.99 11.53 24.37
C GLN A 236 -2.47 10.37 23.48
N ASN A 237 -2.20 9.13 23.93
CA ASN A 237 -3.24 8.29 24.54
C ASN A 237 -2.60 7.09 25.26
N ASP A 238 -2.83 7.06 26.57
CA ASP A 238 -2.66 5.91 27.44
C ASP A 238 -3.60 4.78 27.04
N THR A 239 -3.07 3.57 26.87
CA THR A 239 -3.32 2.39 27.69
C THR A 239 -2.85 1.12 27.01
N GLN A 240 -2.05 0.35 27.76
CA GLN A 240 -1.62 -1.03 27.61
C GLN A 240 -0.38 -1.30 26.73
N GLY A 241 0.75 -1.51 27.44
CA GLY A 241 1.95 -2.17 26.98
C GLY A 241 3.17 -1.26 26.94
N MET A 242 4.05 -1.43 27.93
CA MET A 242 5.37 -0.82 27.90
C MET A 242 6.08 -1.17 26.60
N THR A 243 6.73 -0.19 25.97
CA THR A 243 7.56 -0.46 24.79
C THR A 243 8.72 -1.38 25.18
N GLU A 244 9.28 -2.14 24.23
CA GLU A 244 10.46 -2.97 24.47
C GLU A 244 11.60 -2.18 25.11
N ARG A 245 11.79 -0.93 24.71
CA ARG A 245 12.77 0.00 25.29
C ARG A 245 12.47 0.33 26.75
N GLN A 246 11.21 0.62 27.09
CA GLN A 246 10.79 0.87 28.46
C GLN A 246 10.98 -0.35 29.34
N THR A 247 10.70 -1.54 28.81
CA THR A 247 10.96 -2.81 29.50
C THR A 247 12.44 -3.02 29.78
N LEU A 248 13.32 -2.70 28.81
CA LEU A 248 14.76 -2.78 28.98
C LEU A 248 15.27 -1.75 30.00
N ILE A 249 14.82 -0.49 29.94
CA ILE A 249 15.17 0.55 30.92
C ILE A 249 14.77 0.09 32.33
N LEU A 250 13.55 -0.42 32.47
CA LEU A 250 13.05 -0.92 33.76
C LEU A 250 13.93 -2.05 34.30
N LYS A 251 14.29 -3.02 33.44
CA LYS A 251 15.18 -4.13 33.79
C LYS A 251 16.55 -3.64 34.30
N TYR A 252 17.17 -2.68 33.60
CA TYR A 252 18.46 -2.13 34.01
C TYR A 252 18.37 -1.32 35.30
N VAL A 253 17.34 -0.47 35.47
CA VAL A 253 17.16 0.36 36.66
C VAL A 253 16.78 -0.48 37.88
N LEU A 254 15.97 -1.54 37.74
CA LEU A 254 15.67 -2.46 38.83
C LEU A 254 16.85 -3.34 39.22
N GLY A 255 17.69 -3.69 38.23
CA GLY A 255 18.93 -4.45 38.48
C GLY A 255 20.03 -3.62 39.11
N ASN A 256 20.14 -2.34 38.81
CA ASN A 256 21.09 -1.38 39.39
C ASN A 256 20.51 0.04 39.27
N ASN A 257 19.91 0.53 40.35
CA ASN A 257 19.26 1.84 40.39
C ASN A 257 20.23 3.02 40.43
N ALA A 258 21.56 2.80 40.58
CA ALA A 258 22.61 3.81 40.54
C ALA A 258 23.14 4.11 39.14
N LEU A 259 22.67 3.41 38.09
CA LEU A 259 23.09 3.69 36.70
C LEU A 259 22.66 5.09 36.27
N SER A 260 23.65 5.88 35.82
CA SER A 260 23.38 7.21 35.28
C SER A 260 22.63 7.18 33.96
N THR A 261 21.95 8.28 33.60
CA THR A 261 21.31 8.44 32.27
C THR A 261 22.29 8.27 31.11
N ALA A 262 23.57 8.61 31.29
CA ALA A 262 24.61 8.45 30.27
C ALA A 262 24.98 6.96 30.06
N GLU A 263 25.06 6.19 31.14
CA GLU A 263 25.33 4.75 31.09
C GLU A 263 24.17 4.00 30.48
N LEU A 264 22.93 4.30 30.88
CA LEU A 264 21.71 3.73 30.25
C LEU A 264 21.65 4.08 28.77
N ALA A 265 21.99 5.32 28.40
CA ALA A 265 22.04 5.75 27.00
C ALA A 265 23.03 4.92 26.17
N ARG A 266 24.23 4.66 26.73
CA ARG A 266 25.26 3.85 26.10
C ARG A 266 24.87 2.38 25.99
N LEU A 267 24.28 1.80 27.04
CA LEU A 267 23.82 0.40 27.06
C LEU A 267 22.70 0.12 26.05
N LEU A 268 21.83 1.11 25.83
CA LEU A 268 20.66 0.97 24.97
C LEU A 268 20.86 1.58 23.58
N GLY A 269 22.02 2.18 23.28
CA GLY A 269 22.33 2.78 21.98
C GLY A 269 21.46 3.99 21.63
N VAL A 270 20.97 4.76 22.62
CA VAL A 270 20.07 5.90 22.44
C VAL A 270 20.62 7.18 23.07
N SER A 271 20.00 8.34 22.78
CA SER A 271 20.43 9.61 23.38
C SER A 271 20.06 9.69 24.88
N VAL A 272 20.86 10.46 25.62
CA VAL A 272 20.59 10.75 27.06
C VAL A 272 19.23 11.44 27.24
N ILE A 273 18.84 12.27 26.27
CA ILE A 273 17.52 12.94 26.28
C ILE A 273 16.38 11.91 26.20
N THR A 274 16.52 10.89 25.35
CA THR A 274 15.56 9.79 25.24
C THR A 274 15.43 9.04 26.57
N ILE A 275 16.56 8.69 27.21
CA ILE A 275 16.54 8.00 28.51
C ILE A 275 15.82 8.84 29.57
N LYS A 276 16.11 10.15 29.65
CA LYS A 276 15.47 11.05 30.63
C LYS A 276 13.94 11.09 30.42
N ARG A 277 13.49 11.15 29.19
CA ARG A 277 12.06 11.13 28.84
C ARG A 277 11.40 9.82 29.26
N GLU A 278 12.00 8.68 28.88
CA GLU A 278 11.45 7.37 29.20
C GLU A 278 11.40 7.10 30.72
N LEU A 279 12.43 7.48 31.46
CA LEU A 279 12.46 7.37 32.92
C LEU A 279 11.35 8.21 33.57
N LYS A 280 11.14 9.43 33.07
CA LYS A 280 10.03 10.29 33.53
C LYS A 280 8.66 9.65 33.23
N THR A 281 8.48 9.09 32.05
CA THR A 281 7.23 8.37 31.67
C THR A 281 7.00 7.14 32.54
N LEU A 282 8.07 6.44 32.93
CA LEU A 282 8.01 5.28 33.84
C LEU A 282 7.85 5.65 35.31
N GLY A 283 7.77 6.94 35.63
CA GLY A 283 7.60 7.45 36.99
C GLY A 283 8.86 7.44 37.83
N PHE A 284 10.06 7.36 37.24
CA PHE A 284 11.33 7.42 37.96
C PHE A 284 11.84 8.84 38.07
N HIS A 285 12.41 9.17 39.24
CA HIS A 285 13.18 10.38 39.48
C HIS A 285 14.50 10.05 40.15
N TRP A 286 15.49 10.94 39.99
CA TRP A 286 16.82 10.77 40.56
C TRP A 286 16.89 11.40 41.94
N GLU A 287 17.28 10.64 42.94
CA GLU A 287 17.53 11.13 44.30
C GLU A 287 18.99 11.05 44.63
N GLY A 288 19.52 12.11 45.27
CA GLY A 288 20.90 12.21 45.71
C GLY A 288 21.81 13.04 44.78
N ALA A 289 23.10 12.98 45.03
CA ALA A 289 24.09 13.73 44.25
C ALA A 289 24.22 13.16 42.82
N VAL A 290 24.61 14.01 41.87
CA VAL A 290 24.71 13.63 40.43
C VAL A 290 25.56 12.38 40.17
N LYS A 291 26.62 12.17 41.01
CA LYS A 291 27.54 11.03 40.87
C LYS A 291 27.31 9.91 41.91
N ALA A 292 26.39 10.09 42.84
CA ALA A 292 26.19 9.16 43.96
C ALA A 292 24.70 9.05 44.34
N GLY A 293 23.79 9.32 43.41
CA GLY A 293 22.36 9.18 43.59
C GLY A 293 21.85 7.86 43.00
N HIS A 294 20.53 7.70 43.05
CA HIS A 294 19.84 6.52 42.54
C HIS A 294 18.44 6.85 42.04
N TRP A 295 17.88 5.98 41.20
CA TRP A 295 16.53 6.11 40.67
C TRP A 295 15.50 5.59 41.69
N VAL A 296 14.49 6.41 41.93
CA VAL A 296 13.37 6.10 42.79
C VAL A 296 12.06 6.21 41.95
N LYS A 297 11.18 5.23 42.08
CA LYS A 297 9.87 5.27 41.45
C LYS A 297 8.88 5.98 42.36
N LYS A 298 8.14 6.96 41.82
CA LYS A 298 7.03 7.60 42.53
C LYS A 298 5.82 6.68 42.65
#